data_2338ac59bdbf2be35d4fd13e47a058dc
#
_entry.id   2338ac59bdbf2be35d4fd13e47a058dc
#
_cell.length_a   1.000
_cell.length_b   1.000
_cell.length_c   1.000
_cell.angle_alpha   90.00
_cell.angle_beta   90.00
_cell.angle_gamma   90.00
#
_symmetry.space_group_name_H-M   'P 1'
#
loop_
_entity.id
_entity.type
_entity.pdbx_description
1 polymer ?
#
loop_
_entity_poly.entity_id
_entity_poly.type
_entity_poly.pdbx_seq_one_letter_code
_entity_poly.pdbx_strand_id
1 'polypeptide(L)' 'MTEEQIKQVEEKLETLRTMIKKAARNGNYSSVNCIKNKVEGINFMLNLLGYKITLDDNQVKIVEI' A
#
# COMPACT_ATOMS: atom_id res chain seq x y z
N MET A 1 11.32 -12.30 -0.24
CA MET A 1 11.00 -11.65 1.05
C MET A 1 10.57 -12.70 2.05
N THR A 2 10.91 -12.49 3.32
CA THR A 2 10.43 -13.37 4.39
C THR A 2 8.97 -13.05 4.72
N GLU A 3 8.29 -13.96 5.42
CA GLU A 3 6.91 -13.73 5.85
C GLU A 3 6.81 -12.50 6.74
N GLU A 4 7.80 -12.27 7.60
CA GLU A 4 7.81 -11.10 8.47
C GLU A 4 7.98 -9.81 7.67
N GLN A 5 8.84 -9.79 6.66
CA GLN A 5 9.00 -8.64 5.78
C GLN A 5 7.71 -8.33 5.03
N ILE A 6 7.06 -9.37 4.49
CA ILE A 6 5.76 -9.20 3.81
C ILE A 6 4.74 -8.58 4.76
N LYS A 7 4.67 -9.09 5.99
CA LYS A 7 3.74 -8.58 6.99
C LYS A 7 3.99 -7.11 7.34
N GLN A 8 5.26 -6.73 7.49
CA GLN A 8 5.63 -5.34 7.76
C GLN A 8 5.22 -4.41 6.62
N VAL A 9 5.41 -4.85 5.39
CA VAL A 9 5.01 -4.05 4.22
C VAL A 9 3.49 -3.95 4.12
N GLU A 10 2.77 -5.05 4.38
CA GLU A 10 1.31 -5.04 4.43
C GLU A 10 0.79 -4.04 5.46
N GLU A 11 1.38 -4.02 6.66
CA GLU A 11 1.01 -3.07 7.71
C GLU A 11 1.25 -1.63 7.29
N LYS A 12 2.37 -1.36 6.64
CA LYS A 12 2.69 -0.02 6.12
C LYS A 12 1.68 0.41 5.07
N LEU A 13 1.31 -0.49 4.16
CA LEU A 13 0.32 -0.21 3.12
C LEU A 13 -1.06 0.05 3.72
N GLU A 14 -1.45 -0.67 4.76
CA GLU A 14 -2.71 -0.41 5.47
C GLU A 14 -2.71 0.97 6.12
N THR A 15 -1.60 1.36 6.73
CA THR A 15 -1.45 2.70 7.30
C THR A 15 -1.61 3.77 6.23
N LEU A 16 -0.93 3.62 5.09
CA LEU A 16 -1.01 4.57 3.98
C LEU A 16 -2.43 4.64 3.42
N ARG A 17 -3.10 3.50 3.30
CA ARG A 17 -4.48 3.43 2.83
C ARG A 17 -5.43 4.20 3.76
N THR A 18 -5.27 4.04 5.07
CA THR A 18 -6.06 4.77 6.07
C THR A 18 -5.81 6.27 5.97
N MET A 19 -4.56 6.67 5.76
CA MET A 19 -4.19 8.08 5.59
C MET A 19 -4.83 8.68 4.34
N ILE A 20 -4.87 7.93 3.23
CA ILE A 20 -5.54 8.37 2.00
C ILE A 20 -7.02 8.64 2.27
N LYS A 21 -7.70 7.72 2.94
CA LYS A 21 -9.13 7.87 3.25
C LYS A 21 -9.38 9.09 4.13
N LYS A 22 -8.54 9.31 5.12
CA LYS A 22 -8.65 10.46 6.02
C LYS A 22 -8.41 11.77 5.28
N ALA A 23 -7.36 11.84 4.47
CA ALA A 23 -7.04 13.03 3.68
C ALA A 23 -8.15 13.35 2.69
N ALA A 24 -8.71 12.33 2.02
CA ALA A 24 -9.81 12.51 1.09
C ALA A 24 -11.07 13.07 1.78
N ARG A 25 -11.38 12.57 2.98
CA ARG A 25 -12.52 13.08 3.77
C ARG A 25 -12.35 14.54 4.15
N ASN A 26 -11.11 14.97 4.37
CA ASN A 26 -10.79 16.36 4.73
C ASN A 26 -10.61 17.26 3.52
N GLY A 27 -10.78 16.74 2.29
CA GLY A 27 -10.60 17.50 1.06
C GLY A 27 -9.14 17.82 0.75
N ASN A 28 -8.19 17.18 1.40
CA ASN A 28 -6.77 17.43 1.21
C ASN A 28 -6.20 16.53 0.08
N TYR A 29 -6.52 16.91 -1.16
CA TYR A 29 -6.15 16.10 -2.33
C TYR A 29 -4.65 16.12 -2.63
N SER A 30 -3.92 17.17 -2.22
CA SER A 30 -2.46 17.17 -2.33
C SER A 30 -1.84 16.05 -1.52
N SER A 31 -2.30 15.85 -0.29
CA SER A 31 -1.84 14.74 0.55
C SER A 31 -2.24 13.39 -0.03
N VAL A 32 -3.46 13.28 -0.58
CA VAL A 32 -3.90 12.05 -1.25
C VAL A 32 -2.94 11.67 -2.37
N ASN A 33 -2.60 12.61 -3.23
CA ASN A 33 -1.70 12.35 -4.36
C ASN A 33 -0.29 11.97 -3.89
N CYS A 34 0.24 12.65 -2.88
CA CYS A 34 1.53 12.31 -2.29
C CYS A 34 1.57 10.86 -1.78
N ILE A 35 0.54 10.47 -1.05
CA ILE A 35 0.46 9.12 -0.46
C ILE A 35 0.28 8.07 -1.56
N LYS A 36 -0.57 8.35 -2.56
CA LYS A 36 -0.75 7.45 -3.70
C LYS A 36 0.56 7.21 -4.43
N ASN A 37 1.39 8.24 -4.61
CA ASN A 37 2.69 8.10 -5.26
C ASN A 37 3.61 7.19 -4.45
N LYS A 38 3.57 7.26 -3.12
CA LYS A 38 4.33 6.34 -2.27
C LYS A 38 3.87 4.90 -2.46
N VAL A 39 2.58 4.67 -2.52
CA VAL A 39 2.02 3.34 -2.75
C VAL A 39 2.44 2.80 -4.12
N GLU A 40 2.39 3.63 -5.15
CA GLU A 40 2.84 3.24 -6.49
C GLU A 40 4.31 2.85 -6.51
N GLY A 41 5.16 3.60 -5.79
CA GLY A 41 6.58 3.26 -5.68
C GLY A 41 6.80 1.92 -4.99
N ILE A 42 6.07 1.66 -3.91
CA ILE A 42 6.13 0.38 -3.21
C ILE A 42 5.66 -0.76 -4.13
N ASN A 43 4.56 -0.55 -4.84
CA ASN A 43 4.03 -1.55 -5.76
C ASN A 43 5.03 -1.86 -6.89
N PHE A 44 5.67 -0.84 -7.44
CA PHE A 44 6.70 -1.01 -8.46
C PHE A 44 7.84 -1.90 -7.95
N MET A 45 8.35 -1.60 -6.75
CA MET A 45 9.43 -2.39 -6.15
C MET A 45 8.99 -3.83 -5.87
N LEU A 46 7.77 -4.02 -5.37
CA LEU A 46 7.24 -5.36 -5.13
C LEU A 46 7.14 -6.15 -6.43
N ASN A 47 6.67 -5.53 -7.51
CA ASN A 47 6.57 -6.19 -8.82
C ASN A 47 7.94 -6.64 -9.32
N LEU A 48 8.97 -5.84 -9.11
CA LEU A 48 10.34 -6.22 -9.47
C LEU A 48 10.82 -7.46 -8.70
N LEU A 49 10.32 -7.63 -7.48
CA LEU A 49 10.66 -8.77 -6.64
C LEU A 49 9.74 -9.99 -6.85
N GLY A 50 8.78 -9.88 -7.76
CA GLY A 50 7.86 -10.98 -8.07
C GLY A 50 6.61 -11.01 -7.22
N TYR A 51 6.21 -9.88 -6.65
CA TYR A 51 5.02 -9.76 -5.80
C TYR A 51 4.06 -8.72 -6.34
N LYS A 52 2.82 -8.80 -5.90
CA LYS A 52 1.80 -7.78 -6.21
C LYS A 52 0.93 -7.51 -4.99
N ILE A 53 0.30 -6.34 -4.98
CA ILE A 53 -0.64 -5.93 -3.93
C ILE A 53 -2.05 -6.32 -4.36
N THR A 54 -2.80 -6.96 -3.46
CA THR A 54 -4.23 -7.25 -3.67
C THR A 54 -5.03 -6.82 -2.46
N LEU A 55 -6.35 -6.81 -2.60
CA LEU A 55 -7.28 -6.63 -1.49
C LEU A 55 -8.03 -7.94 -1.27
N ASP A 56 -7.98 -8.45 -0.04
CA ASP A 56 -8.69 -9.66 0.37
C ASP A 56 -9.45 -9.35 1.65
N ASP A 57 -10.78 -9.50 1.63
CA ASP A 57 -11.66 -9.11 2.74
C ASP A 57 -11.42 -7.68 3.19
N ASN A 58 -11.23 -6.77 2.23
CA ASN A 58 -10.96 -5.35 2.49
C ASN A 58 -9.65 -5.10 3.24
N GLN A 59 -8.73 -6.05 3.19
CA GLN A 59 -7.38 -5.91 3.75
C GLN A 59 -6.33 -6.00 2.66
N VAL A 60 -5.24 -5.24 2.83
CA VAL A 60 -4.11 -5.32 1.90
C VAL A 60 -3.39 -6.64 2.10
N LYS A 61 -3.16 -7.34 0.99
CA LYS A 61 -2.36 -8.57 0.96
C LYS A 61 -1.32 -8.48 -0.12
N ILE A 62 -0.14 -8.98 0.17
CA ILE A 62 0.95 -9.11 -0.79
C ILE A 62 1.04 -10.58 -1.19
N VAL A 63 0.92 -10.84 -2.48
CA VAL A 63 0.95 -12.21 -3.02
C VAL A 63 1.98 -12.29 -4.13
N GLU A 64 2.46 -13.51 -4.40
CA GLU A 64 3.36 -13.75 -5.53
C GLU A 64 2.61 -13.59 -6.85
N ILE A 65 3.32 -13.04 -7.84
CA ILE A 65 2.78 -12.92 -9.20
C ILE A 65 2.71 -14.27 -9.87
#